data_3705d6c11f2533a95600d625fa7ff436
#
_entry.id   3705d6c11f2533a95600d625fa7ff436
#
_cell.length_a   1.000
_cell.length_b   1.000
_cell.length_c   1.000
_cell.angle_alpha   90.00
_cell.angle_beta   90.00
_cell.angle_gamma   90.00
#
_symmetry.space_group_name_H-M   'P 1'
#
loop_
_entity.id
_entity.type
_entity.pdbx_description
1 polymer ?
#
loop_
_entity_poly.entity_id
_entity_poly.type
_entity_poly.pdbx_seq_one_letter_code
_entity_poly.pdbx_strand_id
1 'polypeptide(L)'
;MKNYSLGIDIGGTFIKYALVDDNYNIINKWKVETIKFETKDEFYDYICSNIKYDLPFHTIGISAPGLINEKSEVKSLAAPNVIVMYNTNINDEIEKRTNKKVKSINDAKAAGLCEFKIGNAKGKLSSAFLIIGTGTGGCLCDKNGVIYGKDCFAGEFHNIPFMNYKTNKIDKMGDYASILGLIEIYNNKVTETEKIKYGTEVCSKYLNGDINAEESVNEWINNIVTELMAITVFYNPEIICLGGGISEEDWFIEKVKNCYKEKCIEYLEADFITTEIGRCKYNNDANILGAIINSNI
;
A
#
# COMPACT_ATOMS: atom_id res chain seq x y z
N MET A 1 -2.55 26.95 21.15
CA MET A 1 -2.46 25.56 21.69
C MET A 1 -1.95 24.68 20.57
N LYS A 2 -1.09 23.69 20.86
CA LYS A 2 -0.70 22.69 19.85
C LYS A 2 -1.92 21.81 19.58
N ASN A 3 -2.31 21.66 18.33
CA ASN A 3 -3.35 20.71 17.94
C ASN A 3 -2.70 19.35 17.66
N TYR A 4 -3.39 18.31 18.05
CA TYR A 4 -2.95 16.94 17.78
C TYR A 4 -4.08 16.13 17.15
N SER A 5 -3.72 15.22 16.26
CA SER A 5 -4.61 14.23 15.69
C SER A 5 -4.17 12.83 16.10
N LEU A 6 -5.13 11.93 16.29
CA LEU A 6 -4.87 10.52 16.51
C LEU A 6 -4.95 9.78 15.16
N GLY A 7 -3.90 9.09 14.77
CA GLY A 7 -3.91 8.18 13.65
C GLY A 7 -4.09 6.74 14.12
N ILE A 8 -4.92 5.97 13.44
CA ILE A 8 -5.12 4.53 13.66
C ILE A 8 -4.91 3.81 12.33
N ASP A 9 -3.98 2.87 12.30
CA ASP A 9 -3.75 1.99 11.13
C ASP A 9 -4.20 0.57 11.49
N ILE A 10 -5.32 0.14 10.92
CA ILE A 10 -5.92 -1.16 11.16
C ILE A 10 -5.29 -2.16 10.19
N GLY A 11 -4.37 -2.98 10.67
CA GLY A 11 -3.75 -4.05 9.89
C GLY A 11 -4.23 -5.43 10.31
N GLY A 12 -3.96 -6.44 9.48
CA GLY A 12 -4.33 -7.84 9.77
C GLY A 12 -3.56 -8.49 10.93
N THR A 13 -2.39 -7.95 11.31
CA THR A 13 -1.54 -8.47 12.40
C THR A 13 -1.49 -7.53 13.59
N PHE A 14 -1.42 -6.24 13.34
CA PHE A 14 -1.36 -5.20 14.38
C PHE A 14 -2.29 -4.06 14.02
N ILE A 15 -2.91 -3.49 15.04
CA ILE A 15 -3.52 -2.16 14.99
C ILE A 15 -2.52 -1.19 15.60
N LYS A 16 -2.12 -0.18 14.82
CA LYS A 16 -1.13 0.81 15.23
C LYS A 16 -1.82 2.13 15.51
N TYR A 17 -1.31 2.87 16.47
CA TYR A 17 -1.81 4.18 16.88
C TYR A 17 -0.67 5.17 16.92
N ALA A 18 -0.92 6.42 16.55
CA ALA A 18 0.04 7.49 16.74
C ALA A 18 -0.66 8.82 17.06
N LEU A 19 -0.12 9.55 18.01
CA LEU A 19 -0.43 10.96 18.25
C LEU A 19 0.52 11.80 17.40
N VAL A 20 -0.03 12.69 16.58
CA VAL A 20 0.72 13.46 15.58
C VAL A 20 0.37 14.95 15.71
N ASP A 21 1.37 15.82 15.62
CA ASP A 21 1.21 17.27 15.65
C ASP A 21 0.82 17.86 14.28
N ASP A 22 0.54 19.17 14.24
CA ASP A 22 0.16 19.91 13.02
C ASP A 22 1.26 19.91 11.93
N ASN A 23 2.51 19.55 12.27
CA ASN A 23 3.61 19.42 11.33
C ASN A 23 3.84 17.97 10.87
N TYR A 24 2.91 17.07 11.20
CA TYR A 24 3.00 15.63 10.92
C TYR A 24 4.16 14.92 11.62
N ASN A 25 4.64 15.45 12.75
CA ASN A 25 5.60 14.74 13.59
C ASN A 25 4.87 13.77 14.51
N ILE A 26 5.32 12.52 14.55
CA ILE A 26 4.81 11.51 15.47
C ILE A 26 5.35 11.81 16.87
N ILE A 27 4.45 12.12 17.80
CA ILE A 27 4.77 12.48 19.20
C ILE A 27 4.75 11.24 20.10
N ASN A 28 3.80 10.33 19.85
CA ASN A 28 3.66 9.07 20.58
C ASN A 28 3.17 8.00 19.63
N LYS A 29 3.64 6.76 19.78
CA LYS A 29 3.27 5.63 18.93
C LYS A 29 3.19 4.36 19.76
N TRP A 30 2.12 3.59 19.54
CA TRP A 30 1.94 2.26 20.15
C TRP A 30 1.18 1.34 19.22
N LYS A 31 1.14 0.05 19.52
CA LYS A 31 0.42 -0.95 18.76
C LYS A 31 -0.15 -2.02 19.68
N VAL A 32 -1.19 -2.69 19.20
CA VAL A 32 -1.78 -3.89 19.79
C VAL A 32 -1.92 -4.96 18.71
N GLU A 33 -2.00 -6.23 19.10
CA GLU A 33 -2.27 -7.31 18.16
C GLU A 33 -3.68 -7.21 17.60
N THR A 34 -3.86 -7.53 16.33
CA THR A 34 -5.18 -7.68 15.71
C THR A 34 -5.68 -9.07 16.01
N ILE A 35 -6.54 -9.21 17.00
CA ILE A 35 -7.19 -10.48 17.32
C ILE A 35 -8.49 -10.63 16.52
N LYS A 36 -8.90 -11.88 16.28
CA LYS A 36 -10.14 -12.18 15.57
C LYS A 36 -11.33 -12.03 16.52
N PHE A 37 -12.36 -11.34 16.04
CA PHE A 37 -13.64 -11.19 16.74
C PHE A 37 -14.77 -11.81 15.92
N GLU A 38 -15.85 -12.19 16.60
CA GLU A 38 -17.04 -12.75 15.93
C GLU A 38 -18.02 -11.65 15.51
N THR A 39 -18.01 -10.50 16.20
CA THR A 39 -18.89 -9.39 15.93
C THR A 39 -18.13 -8.09 15.63
N LYS A 40 -18.74 -7.21 14.85
CA LYS A 40 -18.21 -5.87 14.58
C LYS A 40 -18.12 -5.04 15.85
N ASP A 41 -19.10 -5.15 16.76
CA ASP A 41 -19.13 -4.35 17.96
C ASP A 41 -17.96 -4.68 18.88
N GLU A 42 -17.67 -5.94 19.13
CA GLU A 42 -16.47 -6.36 19.89
C GLU A 42 -15.18 -5.84 19.24
N PHE A 43 -15.08 -5.89 17.91
CA PHE A 43 -13.91 -5.42 17.19
C PHE A 43 -13.70 -3.90 17.34
N TYR A 44 -14.76 -3.10 17.13
CA TYR A 44 -14.66 -1.65 17.28
C TYR A 44 -14.52 -1.21 18.74
N ASP A 45 -15.12 -1.94 19.69
CA ASP A 45 -14.89 -1.73 21.13
C ASP A 45 -13.43 -1.98 21.49
N TYR A 46 -12.82 -3.05 20.94
CA TYR A 46 -11.41 -3.34 21.13
C TYR A 46 -10.51 -2.22 20.57
N ILE A 47 -10.78 -1.74 19.35
CA ILE A 47 -10.04 -0.59 18.79
C ILE A 47 -10.13 0.62 19.72
N CYS A 48 -11.33 0.99 20.16
CA CYS A 48 -11.55 2.16 20.97
C CYS A 48 -11.00 2.02 22.39
N SER A 49 -11.05 0.84 23.01
CA SER A 49 -10.49 0.61 24.35
C SER A 49 -8.97 0.74 24.43
N ASN A 50 -8.27 0.61 23.29
CA ASN A 50 -6.83 0.80 23.19
C ASN A 50 -6.39 2.24 22.85
N ILE A 51 -7.35 3.16 22.72
CA ILE A 51 -7.05 4.60 22.59
C ILE A 51 -6.62 5.16 23.95
N LYS A 52 -5.51 5.89 23.97
CA LYS A 52 -5.02 6.60 25.16
C LYS A 52 -5.72 7.95 25.28
N TYR A 53 -6.85 8.01 25.97
CA TYR A 53 -7.70 9.20 26.09
C TYR A 53 -7.11 10.33 26.96
N ASP A 54 -6.05 10.05 27.71
CA ASP A 54 -5.24 11.04 28.41
C ASP A 54 -4.40 11.93 27.49
N LEU A 55 -4.26 11.52 26.21
CA LEU A 55 -3.56 12.29 25.19
C LEU A 55 -4.50 13.35 24.56
N PRO A 56 -3.99 14.55 24.28
CA PRO A 56 -4.79 15.67 23.78
C PRO A 56 -4.96 15.60 22.27
N PHE A 57 -5.99 14.92 21.75
CA PHE A 57 -6.31 14.92 20.33
C PHE A 57 -7.76 15.36 20.06
N HIS A 58 -8.00 15.93 18.87
CA HIS A 58 -9.28 16.49 18.47
C HIS A 58 -9.97 15.69 17.37
N THR A 59 -9.20 15.09 16.47
CA THR A 59 -9.69 14.30 15.34
C THR A 59 -9.02 12.93 15.28
N ILE A 60 -9.67 11.98 14.62
CA ILE A 60 -9.13 10.64 14.39
C ILE A 60 -9.08 10.38 12.88
N GLY A 61 -7.88 10.07 12.36
CA GLY A 61 -7.69 9.57 11.00
C GLY A 61 -7.48 8.06 11.05
N ILE A 62 -8.20 7.33 10.21
CA ILE A 62 -8.14 5.85 10.19
C ILE A 62 -7.67 5.37 8.81
N SER A 63 -6.60 4.60 8.80
CA SER A 63 -6.18 3.75 7.68
C SER A 63 -6.71 2.35 7.91
N ALA A 64 -7.35 1.76 6.90
CA ALA A 64 -7.89 0.42 7.03
C ALA A 64 -7.80 -0.35 5.71
N PRO A 65 -7.68 -1.70 5.78
CA PRO A 65 -7.64 -2.53 4.60
C PRO A 65 -9.02 -2.67 3.93
N GLY A 66 -9.01 -3.02 2.66
CA GLY A 66 -10.20 -3.22 1.85
C GLY A 66 -10.65 -1.94 1.12
N LEU A 67 -11.59 -2.12 0.21
CA LEU A 67 -12.17 -1.01 -0.54
C LEU A 67 -13.09 -0.20 0.38
N ILE A 68 -12.79 1.07 0.58
CA ILE A 68 -13.59 1.99 1.39
C ILE A 68 -14.24 3.01 0.45
N ASN A 69 -15.57 3.07 0.44
CA ASN A 69 -16.31 4.00 -0.41
C ASN A 69 -16.37 5.41 0.18
N GLU A 70 -16.97 6.35 -0.57
CA GLU A 70 -17.13 7.76 -0.16
C GLU A 70 -17.93 7.94 1.15
N LYS A 71 -18.74 6.94 1.53
CA LYS A 71 -19.48 6.92 2.79
C LYS A 71 -18.73 6.25 3.93
N SER A 72 -17.44 5.95 3.74
CA SER A 72 -16.62 5.21 4.71
C SER A 72 -17.07 3.79 5.02
N GLU A 73 -17.82 3.17 4.09
CA GLU A 73 -18.24 1.77 4.18
C GLU A 73 -17.20 0.85 3.55
N VAL A 74 -16.89 -0.23 4.23
CA VAL A 74 -15.97 -1.27 3.73
C VAL A 74 -16.71 -2.18 2.76
N LYS A 75 -16.32 -2.17 1.49
CA LYS A 75 -17.00 -2.87 0.38
C LYS A 75 -16.28 -4.11 -0.14
N SER A 76 -15.10 -4.43 0.35
CA SER A 76 -14.41 -5.67 0.00
C SER A 76 -13.96 -6.42 1.24
N LEU A 77 -13.83 -7.74 1.09
CA LEU A 77 -13.23 -8.58 2.12
C LEU A 77 -11.73 -8.25 2.24
N ALA A 78 -11.25 -8.22 3.46
CA ALA A 78 -9.85 -7.97 3.81
C ALA A 78 -9.25 -9.20 4.51
N ALA A 79 -8.15 -9.01 5.26
CA ALA A 79 -7.51 -10.08 6.01
C ALA A 79 -8.49 -10.77 7.00
N PRO A 80 -8.33 -12.08 7.29
CA PRO A 80 -9.27 -12.85 8.12
C PRO A 80 -9.59 -12.23 9.49
N ASN A 81 -8.60 -11.60 10.14
CA ASN A 81 -8.78 -10.99 11.46
C ASN A 81 -9.59 -9.68 11.46
N VAL A 82 -9.83 -9.10 10.29
CA VAL A 82 -10.57 -7.84 10.13
C VAL A 82 -11.80 -8.00 9.23
N ILE A 83 -12.20 -9.23 8.92
CA ILE A 83 -13.34 -9.55 8.05
C ILE A 83 -14.67 -8.97 8.57
N VAL A 84 -14.79 -8.82 9.90
CA VAL A 84 -15.97 -8.23 10.56
C VAL A 84 -16.23 -6.77 10.19
N MET A 85 -15.25 -6.10 9.57
CA MET A 85 -15.41 -4.75 9.04
C MET A 85 -16.26 -4.69 7.77
N TYR A 86 -16.42 -5.81 7.07
CA TYR A 86 -17.18 -5.85 5.82
C TYR A 86 -18.61 -5.34 5.99
N ASN A 87 -19.04 -4.44 5.10
CA ASN A 87 -20.31 -3.72 5.15
C ASN A 87 -20.55 -2.87 6.42
N THR A 88 -19.51 -2.49 7.15
CA THR A 88 -19.60 -1.51 8.23
C THR A 88 -19.19 -0.12 7.75
N ASN A 89 -19.70 0.93 8.39
CA ASN A 89 -19.21 2.30 8.24
C ASN A 89 -18.20 2.58 9.36
N ILE A 90 -16.92 2.68 9.00
CA ILE A 90 -15.83 2.82 9.98
C ILE A 90 -15.98 4.12 10.80
N ASN A 91 -16.35 5.22 10.12
CA ASN A 91 -16.48 6.52 10.79
C ASN A 91 -17.57 6.44 11.85
N ASP A 92 -18.79 6.00 11.50
CA ASP A 92 -19.91 5.90 12.41
C ASP A 92 -19.60 4.99 13.61
N GLU A 93 -18.92 3.86 13.35
CA GLU A 93 -18.57 2.90 14.39
C GLU A 93 -17.60 3.48 15.43
N ILE A 94 -16.64 4.28 15.00
CA ILE A 94 -15.65 4.90 15.90
C ILE A 94 -16.19 6.19 16.51
N GLU A 95 -16.93 7.03 15.74
CA GLU A 95 -17.53 8.28 16.25
C GLU A 95 -18.47 8.03 17.41
N LYS A 96 -19.37 7.04 17.30
CA LYS A 96 -20.34 6.71 18.38
C LYS A 96 -19.67 6.26 19.68
N ARG A 97 -18.43 5.71 19.62
CA ARG A 97 -17.66 5.24 20.79
C ARG A 97 -16.76 6.31 21.39
N THR A 98 -16.27 7.23 20.56
CA THR A 98 -15.24 8.19 20.97
C THR A 98 -15.77 9.62 21.15
N ASN A 99 -16.92 9.91 20.55
CA ASN A 99 -17.46 11.28 20.42
C ASN A 99 -16.44 12.25 19.78
N LYS A 100 -15.63 11.75 18.84
CA LYS A 100 -14.63 12.52 18.09
C LYS A 100 -14.96 12.45 16.60
N LYS A 101 -14.60 13.48 15.85
CA LYS A 101 -14.70 13.47 14.38
C LYS A 101 -13.71 12.46 13.79
N VAL A 102 -14.20 11.60 12.92
CA VAL A 102 -13.42 10.51 12.29
C VAL A 102 -13.47 10.62 10.78
N LYS A 103 -12.34 10.34 10.12
CA LYS A 103 -12.28 10.06 8.68
C LYS A 103 -11.42 8.84 8.42
N SER A 104 -11.95 7.94 7.61
CA SER A 104 -11.25 6.73 7.19
C SER A 104 -10.83 6.79 5.73
N ILE A 105 -9.80 6.04 5.39
CA ILE A 105 -9.25 5.89 4.04
C ILE A 105 -8.65 4.48 3.91
N ASN A 106 -8.64 3.93 2.70
CA ASN A 106 -7.92 2.69 2.42
C ASN A 106 -6.41 2.84 2.70
N ASP A 107 -5.77 1.78 3.14
CA ASP A 107 -4.35 1.75 3.56
C ASP A 107 -3.36 2.18 2.46
N ALA A 108 -3.48 1.63 1.25
CA ALA A 108 -2.62 2.02 0.13
C ALA A 108 -2.89 3.47 -0.32
N LYS A 109 -4.15 3.92 -0.27
CA LYS A 109 -4.52 5.31 -0.58
C LYS A 109 -4.01 6.27 0.51
N ALA A 110 -4.02 5.86 1.78
CA ALA A 110 -3.41 6.62 2.88
C ALA A 110 -1.90 6.79 2.64
N ALA A 111 -1.18 5.68 2.37
CA ALA A 111 0.25 5.73 2.09
C ALA A 111 0.56 6.66 0.90
N GLY A 112 -0.19 6.55 -0.20
CA GLY A 112 -0.03 7.41 -1.36
C GLY A 112 -0.29 8.89 -1.04
N LEU A 113 -1.35 9.19 -0.29
CA LEU A 113 -1.67 10.56 0.14
C LEU A 113 -0.56 11.17 1.00
N CYS A 114 0.02 10.39 1.92
CA CYS A 114 1.17 10.80 2.72
C CYS A 114 2.34 11.19 1.83
N GLU A 115 2.72 10.33 0.91
CA GLU A 115 3.85 10.55 0.01
C GLU A 115 3.61 11.76 -0.92
N PHE A 116 2.37 11.94 -1.39
CA PHE A 116 1.98 13.08 -2.22
C PHE A 116 2.04 14.41 -1.46
N LYS A 117 1.58 14.44 -0.21
CA LYS A 117 1.50 15.69 0.57
C LYS A 117 2.82 16.08 1.25
N ILE A 118 3.55 15.11 1.79
CA ILE A 118 4.74 15.37 2.62
C ILE A 118 5.96 14.50 2.29
N GLY A 119 5.81 13.51 1.40
CA GLY A 119 6.87 12.57 1.00
C GLY A 119 7.58 12.93 -0.30
N ASN A 120 8.06 11.91 -1.01
CA ASN A 120 8.90 12.07 -2.20
C ASN A 120 8.13 12.54 -3.45
N ALA A 121 6.79 12.49 -3.45
CA ALA A 121 5.97 13.06 -4.52
C ALA A 121 5.48 14.49 -4.20
N LYS A 122 5.95 15.11 -3.10
CA LYS A 122 5.56 16.47 -2.74
C LYS A 122 5.92 17.46 -3.84
N GLY A 123 4.93 18.27 -4.25
CA GLY A 123 5.09 19.29 -5.28
C GLY A 123 4.89 18.81 -6.73
N LYS A 124 4.70 17.50 -6.94
CA LYS A 124 4.28 16.96 -8.24
C LYS A 124 2.79 17.26 -8.50
N LEU A 125 2.42 17.42 -9.76
CA LEU A 125 1.03 17.63 -10.15
C LEU A 125 0.25 16.32 -10.29
N SER A 126 0.96 15.23 -10.57
CA SER A 126 0.41 13.89 -10.68
C SER A 126 1.39 12.85 -10.18
N SER A 127 0.89 11.83 -9.50
CA SER A 127 1.71 10.74 -8.98
C SER A 127 0.93 9.44 -8.87
N ALA A 128 1.65 8.34 -8.98
CA ALA A 128 1.15 7.01 -8.67
C ALA A 128 2.03 6.37 -7.59
N PHE A 129 1.44 5.46 -6.82
CA PHE A 129 2.12 4.77 -5.73
C PHE A 129 1.83 3.28 -5.87
N LEU A 130 2.86 2.48 -6.08
CA LEU A 130 2.77 1.01 -6.11
C LEU A 130 3.41 0.46 -4.85
N ILE A 131 2.59 -0.10 -3.96
CA ILE A 131 3.02 -0.67 -2.69
C ILE A 131 3.17 -2.16 -2.84
N ILE A 132 4.39 -2.67 -2.72
CA ILE A 132 4.75 -4.07 -2.93
C ILE A 132 4.90 -4.75 -1.58
N GLY A 133 3.90 -5.55 -1.23
CA GLY A 133 3.85 -6.36 -0.01
C GLY A 133 3.51 -7.82 -0.33
N THR A 134 2.77 -8.48 0.54
CA THR A 134 2.19 -9.82 0.30
C THR A 134 1.39 -9.85 -1.01
N GLY A 135 0.59 -8.81 -1.26
CA GLY A 135 0.01 -8.45 -2.54
C GLY A 135 0.61 -7.13 -3.04
N THR A 136 0.04 -6.55 -4.10
CA THR A 136 0.31 -5.16 -4.48
C THR A 136 -0.88 -4.28 -4.11
N GLY A 137 -0.59 -3.06 -3.66
CA GLY A 137 -1.60 -2.03 -3.43
C GLY A 137 -1.28 -0.79 -4.25
N GLY A 138 -2.24 0.12 -4.38
CA GLY A 138 -1.96 1.29 -5.17
C GLY A 138 -2.78 2.53 -4.83
N CYS A 139 -2.26 3.66 -5.30
CA CYS A 139 -2.90 4.96 -5.18
C CYS A 139 -2.53 5.83 -6.37
N LEU A 140 -3.50 6.59 -6.85
CA LEU A 140 -3.30 7.66 -7.82
C LEU A 140 -3.61 9.00 -7.14
N CYS A 141 -2.78 10.00 -7.39
CA CYS A 141 -2.99 11.36 -6.90
C CYS A 141 -2.79 12.38 -8.01
N ASP A 142 -3.67 13.37 -8.05
CA ASP A 142 -3.51 14.59 -8.83
C ASP A 142 -3.41 15.81 -7.90
N LYS A 143 -3.40 17.01 -8.47
CA LYS A 143 -3.36 18.28 -7.71
C LYS A 143 -4.46 18.42 -6.63
N ASN A 144 -5.57 17.69 -6.75
CA ASN A 144 -6.69 17.71 -5.80
C ASN A 144 -6.52 16.67 -4.67
N GLY A 145 -5.58 15.73 -4.80
CA GLY A 145 -5.33 14.66 -3.86
C GLY A 145 -5.56 13.28 -4.46
N VAL A 146 -6.07 12.34 -3.67
CA VAL A 146 -6.33 10.96 -4.11
C VAL A 146 -7.43 10.91 -5.16
N ILE A 147 -7.17 10.20 -6.25
CA ILE A 147 -8.16 9.85 -7.27
C ILE A 147 -8.85 8.56 -6.86
N TYR A 148 -10.11 8.66 -6.48
CA TYR A 148 -10.89 7.49 -6.06
C TYR A 148 -11.57 6.76 -7.23
N GLY A 149 -11.92 7.49 -8.31
CA GLY A 149 -12.83 6.98 -9.34
C GLY A 149 -14.27 6.85 -8.81
N LYS A 150 -15.19 6.45 -9.69
CA LYS A 150 -16.62 6.38 -9.36
C LYS A 150 -16.95 5.43 -8.20
N ASP A 151 -16.29 4.27 -8.17
CA ASP A 151 -16.57 3.19 -7.22
C ASP A 151 -15.43 3.02 -6.20
N CYS A 152 -14.59 4.05 -6.02
CA CYS A 152 -13.38 4.05 -5.20
C CYS A 152 -12.35 2.99 -5.60
N PHE A 153 -12.40 2.51 -6.83
CA PHE A 153 -11.59 1.42 -7.37
C PHE A 153 -10.35 1.90 -8.15
N ALA A 154 -10.21 3.22 -8.40
CA ALA A 154 -9.03 3.75 -9.07
C ALA A 154 -7.77 3.51 -8.24
N GLY A 155 -6.69 3.09 -8.91
CA GLY A 155 -5.43 2.77 -8.25
C GLY A 155 -5.37 1.37 -7.61
N GLU A 156 -6.38 0.53 -7.77
CA GLU A 156 -6.35 -0.88 -7.32
C GLU A 156 -5.50 -1.74 -8.27
N PHE A 157 -4.20 -1.44 -8.33
CA PHE A 157 -3.26 -1.98 -9.31
C PHE A 157 -3.11 -3.50 -9.25
N HIS A 158 -3.24 -4.11 -8.07
CA HIS A 158 -3.29 -5.57 -7.95
C HIS A 158 -4.21 -6.23 -8.99
N ASN A 159 -5.32 -5.55 -9.31
CA ASN A 159 -6.37 -6.09 -10.19
C ASN A 159 -6.14 -5.78 -11.68
N ILE A 160 -4.99 -5.23 -12.10
CA ILE A 160 -4.68 -5.06 -13.51
C ILE A 160 -4.71 -6.44 -14.18
N PRO A 161 -5.62 -6.66 -15.17
CA PRO A 161 -5.78 -7.97 -15.78
C PRO A 161 -4.71 -8.22 -16.82
N PHE A 162 -4.24 -9.46 -16.92
CA PHE A 162 -3.48 -9.92 -18.06
C PHE A 162 -3.89 -11.34 -18.47
N MET A 163 -3.70 -11.69 -19.76
CA MET A 163 -4.04 -12.99 -20.27
C MET A 163 -2.90 -13.98 -19.99
N ASN A 164 -3.16 -14.99 -19.19
CA ASN A 164 -2.25 -16.10 -18.99
C ASN A 164 -2.50 -17.14 -20.09
N TYR A 165 -1.65 -17.14 -21.12
CA TYR A 165 -1.79 -18.04 -22.28
C TYR A 165 -1.54 -19.51 -21.95
N LYS A 166 -0.86 -19.84 -20.84
CA LYS A 166 -0.66 -21.24 -20.41
C LYS A 166 -1.95 -21.85 -19.87
N THR A 167 -2.74 -21.07 -19.14
CA THR A 167 -4.00 -21.51 -18.51
C THR A 167 -5.23 -21.10 -19.31
N ASN A 168 -5.08 -20.22 -20.29
CA ASN A 168 -6.16 -19.56 -21.04
C ASN A 168 -7.17 -18.84 -20.11
N LYS A 169 -6.66 -18.19 -19.05
CA LYS A 169 -7.45 -17.43 -18.07
C LYS A 169 -6.91 -16.02 -17.94
N ILE A 170 -7.77 -15.14 -17.44
CA ILE A 170 -7.35 -13.80 -17.00
C ILE A 170 -6.87 -13.92 -15.57
N ASP A 171 -5.62 -13.54 -15.35
CA ASP A 171 -4.98 -13.46 -14.03
C ASP A 171 -4.82 -11.98 -13.62
N LYS A 172 -4.46 -11.75 -12.36
CA LYS A 172 -4.19 -10.42 -11.82
C LYS A 172 -2.70 -10.16 -11.79
N MET A 173 -2.26 -9.01 -12.30
CA MET A 173 -0.84 -8.65 -12.34
C MET A 173 -0.21 -8.63 -10.94
N GLY A 174 -0.97 -8.17 -9.92
CA GLY A 174 -0.49 -8.14 -8.55
C GLY A 174 -0.10 -9.50 -7.95
N ASP A 175 -0.66 -10.60 -8.43
CA ASP A 175 -0.26 -11.95 -7.99
C ASP A 175 1.18 -12.26 -8.42
N TYR A 176 1.64 -11.70 -9.53
CA TYR A 176 2.98 -11.91 -10.09
C TYR A 176 3.99 -10.84 -9.70
N ALA A 177 3.54 -9.60 -9.47
CA ALA A 177 4.39 -8.47 -9.08
C ALA A 177 4.61 -8.34 -7.57
N SER A 178 3.87 -9.10 -6.75
CA SER A 178 3.98 -9.09 -5.28
C SER A 178 5.16 -9.91 -4.75
N ILE A 179 5.40 -9.80 -3.43
CA ILE A 179 6.37 -10.67 -2.74
C ILE A 179 5.97 -12.15 -2.79
N LEU A 180 4.66 -12.46 -2.73
CA LEU A 180 4.21 -13.84 -2.94
C LEU A 180 4.51 -14.32 -4.35
N GLY A 181 4.35 -13.46 -5.36
CA GLY A 181 4.74 -13.77 -6.73
C GLY A 181 6.23 -14.12 -6.85
N LEU A 182 7.11 -13.32 -6.23
CA LEU A 182 8.55 -13.62 -6.18
C LEU A 182 8.84 -14.99 -5.57
N ILE A 183 8.19 -15.29 -4.42
CA ILE A 183 8.35 -16.58 -3.73
C ILE A 183 7.87 -17.73 -4.63
N GLU A 184 6.74 -17.58 -5.28
CA GLU A 184 6.19 -18.61 -6.17
C GLU A 184 7.09 -18.85 -7.39
N ILE A 185 7.56 -17.77 -8.03
CA ILE A 185 8.50 -17.86 -9.17
C ILE A 185 9.76 -18.64 -8.76
N TYR A 186 10.35 -18.34 -7.60
CA TYR A 186 11.52 -19.05 -7.08
C TYR A 186 11.22 -20.51 -6.77
N ASN A 187 10.14 -20.77 -6.03
CA ASN A 187 9.76 -22.13 -5.61
C ASN A 187 9.43 -23.05 -6.77
N ASN A 188 9.04 -22.52 -7.92
CA ASN A 188 8.81 -23.28 -9.15
C ASN A 188 10.12 -23.68 -9.89
N LYS A 189 11.27 -23.11 -9.50
CA LYS A 189 12.59 -23.38 -10.12
C LYS A 189 13.46 -24.32 -9.27
N VAL A 190 13.05 -24.63 -8.05
CA VAL A 190 13.84 -25.40 -7.08
C VAL A 190 13.11 -26.67 -6.66
N THR A 191 13.85 -27.61 -6.00
CA THR A 191 13.27 -28.84 -5.45
C THR A 191 12.44 -28.55 -4.18
N GLU A 192 11.58 -29.50 -3.75
CA GLU A 192 10.73 -29.33 -2.57
C GLU A 192 11.51 -29.00 -1.29
N THR A 193 12.73 -29.54 -1.15
CA THR A 193 13.59 -29.29 0.03
C THR A 193 14.26 -27.92 0.04
N GLU A 194 14.27 -27.23 -1.09
CA GLU A 194 14.88 -25.91 -1.29
C GLU A 194 13.84 -24.78 -1.28
N LYS A 195 12.54 -25.11 -1.22
CA LYS A 195 11.45 -24.12 -1.18
C LYS A 195 11.57 -23.23 0.04
N ILE A 196 11.25 -21.99 -0.16
CA ILE A 196 11.33 -20.91 0.83
C ILE A 196 9.95 -20.30 1.10
N LYS A 197 9.85 -19.57 2.21
CA LYS A 197 8.59 -18.96 2.70
C LYS A 197 8.62 -17.43 2.69
N TYR A 198 9.81 -16.84 2.65
CA TYR A 198 9.96 -15.39 2.79
C TYR A 198 10.70 -14.79 1.59
N GLY A 199 10.20 -13.68 1.06
CA GLY A 199 10.85 -12.98 -0.05
C GLY A 199 12.26 -12.49 0.26
N THR A 200 12.53 -12.18 1.53
CA THR A 200 13.88 -11.82 2.00
C THR A 200 14.92 -12.92 1.78
N GLU A 201 14.50 -14.18 1.82
CA GLU A 201 15.38 -15.33 1.53
C GLU A 201 15.77 -15.36 0.04
N VAL A 202 14.81 -15.10 -0.87
CA VAL A 202 15.12 -14.99 -2.32
C VAL A 202 16.08 -13.83 -2.56
N CYS A 203 15.80 -12.65 -1.98
CA CYS A 203 16.66 -11.48 -2.13
C CYS A 203 18.08 -11.76 -1.60
N SER A 204 18.21 -12.43 -0.45
CA SER A 204 19.52 -12.82 0.10
C SER A 204 20.27 -13.76 -0.83
N LYS A 205 19.59 -14.78 -1.37
CA LYS A 205 20.19 -15.72 -2.34
C LYS A 205 20.62 -15.00 -3.62
N TYR A 206 19.79 -14.08 -4.13
CA TYR A 206 20.11 -13.23 -5.29
C TYR A 206 21.41 -12.45 -5.06
N LEU A 207 21.53 -11.77 -3.92
CA LEU A 207 22.72 -11.00 -3.57
C LEU A 207 23.99 -11.86 -3.38
N ASN A 208 23.81 -13.17 -3.09
CA ASN A 208 24.88 -14.14 -2.98
C ASN A 208 25.19 -14.90 -4.28
N GLY A 209 24.57 -14.54 -5.41
CA GLY A 209 24.86 -15.10 -6.72
C GLY A 209 24.19 -16.46 -6.99
N ASP A 210 23.09 -16.80 -6.32
CA ASP A 210 22.29 -17.98 -6.64
C ASP A 210 21.57 -17.79 -7.99
N ILE A 211 21.81 -18.69 -8.93
CA ILE A 211 21.31 -18.60 -10.30
C ILE A 211 19.77 -18.64 -10.35
N ASN A 212 19.14 -19.53 -9.59
CA ASN A 212 17.68 -19.63 -9.56
C ASN A 212 17.05 -18.36 -8.98
N ALA A 213 17.70 -17.76 -7.98
CA ALA A 213 17.25 -16.49 -7.39
C ALA A 213 17.45 -15.32 -8.38
N GLU A 214 18.55 -15.29 -9.13
CA GLU A 214 18.80 -14.27 -10.16
C GLU A 214 17.73 -14.33 -11.27
N GLU A 215 17.45 -15.50 -11.81
CA GLU A 215 16.38 -15.68 -12.80
C GLU A 215 15.02 -15.29 -12.25
N SER A 216 14.73 -15.64 -10.99
CA SER A 216 13.46 -15.35 -10.34
C SER A 216 13.27 -13.85 -10.10
N VAL A 217 14.31 -13.17 -9.63
CA VAL A 217 14.31 -11.71 -9.44
C VAL A 217 14.15 -11.00 -10.78
N ASN A 218 14.83 -11.45 -11.85
CA ASN A 218 14.70 -10.85 -13.16
C ASN A 218 13.27 -10.98 -13.72
N GLU A 219 12.65 -12.15 -13.59
CA GLU A 219 11.28 -12.39 -13.98
C GLU A 219 10.30 -11.53 -13.16
N TRP A 220 10.48 -11.47 -11.85
CA TRP A 220 9.66 -10.65 -10.95
C TRP A 220 9.77 -9.14 -11.23
N ILE A 221 10.98 -8.63 -11.51
CA ILE A 221 11.20 -7.24 -11.93
C ILE A 221 10.47 -6.93 -13.23
N ASN A 222 10.49 -7.85 -14.21
CA ASN A 222 9.73 -7.68 -15.44
C ASN A 222 8.21 -7.58 -15.17
N ASN A 223 7.68 -8.37 -14.25
CA ASN A 223 6.26 -8.29 -13.86
C ASN A 223 5.92 -6.93 -13.23
N ILE A 224 6.76 -6.44 -12.29
CA ILE A 224 6.61 -5.11 -11.71
C ILE A 224 6.67 -4.03 -12.80
N VAL A 225 7.65 -4.10 -13.68
CA VAL A 225 7.82 -3.11 -14.76
C VAL A 225 6.64 -3.13 -15.73
N THR A 226 6.06 -4.28 -16.01
CA THR A 226 4.83 -4.39 -16.81
C THR A 226 3.67 -3.67 -16.14
N GLU A 227 3.54 -3.79 -14.81
CA GLU A 227 2.55 -3.04 -14.03
C GLU A 227 2.80 -1.52 -14.07
N LEU A 228 4.06 -1.08 -13.94
CA LEU A 228 4.45 0.33 -14.07
C LEU A 228 4.16 0.90 -15.47
N MET A 229 4.41 0.12 -16.52
CA MET A 229 4.08 0.50 -17.90
C MET A 229 2.58 0.66 -18.11
N ALA A 230 1.76 -0.24 -17.54
CA ALA A 230 0.31 -0.10 -17.55
C ALA A 230 -0.13 1.20 -16.87
N ILE A 231 0.41 1.50 -15.68
CA ILE A 231 0.15 2.77 -14.97
C ILE A 231 0.54 3.97 -15.84
N THR A 232 1.69 3.90 -16.50
CA THR A 232 2.18 4.97 -17.39
C THR A 232 1.25 5.18 -18.58
N VAL A 233 0.80 4.11 -19.24
CA VAL A 233 -0.10 4.19 -20.40
C VAL A 233 -1.47 4.76 -20.01
N PHE A 234 -2.02 4.37 -18.85
CA PHE A 234 -3.35 4.81 -18.42
C PHE A 234 -3.38 6.18 -17.73
N TYR A 235 -2.30 6.54 -17.04
CA TYR A 235 -2.30 7.74 -16.20
C TYR A 235 -1.18 8.73 -16.53
N ASN A 236 -0.02 8.24 -16.96
CA ASN A 236 1.18 9.02 -17.29
C ASN A 236 1.55 10.06 -16.21
N PRO A 237 1.82 9.62 -14.97
CA PRO A 237 2.13 10.53 -13.87
C PRO A 237 3.55 11.11 -14.01
N GLU A 238 3.82 12.26 -13.34
CA GLU A 238 5.17 12.80 -13.23
C GLU A 238 6.12 11.87 -12.48
N ILE A 239 5.60 11.13 -11.48
CA ILE A 239 6.36 10.19 -10.68
C ILE A 239 5.54 8.95 -10.31
N ILE A 240 6.17 7.78 -10.32
CA ILE A 240 5.65 6.57 -9.69
C ILE A 240 6.58 6.22 -8.52
N CYS A 241 6.05 6.26 -7.28
CA CYS A 241 6.80 5.88 -6.09
C CYS A 241 6.53 4.43 -5.72
N LEU A 242 7.60 3.65 -5.52
CA LEU A 242 7.55 2.27 -5.04
C LEU A 242 7.59 2.26 -3.51
N GLY A 243 6.65 1.55 -2.89
CA GLY A 243 6.57 1.36 -1.44
C GLY A 243 6.59 -0.12 -1.05
N GLY A 244 6.50 -0.36 0.26
CA GLY A 244 6.67 -1.69 0.85
C GLY A 244 8.12 -1.96 1.24
N GLY A 245 8.36 -3.00 2.04
CA GLY A 245 9.68 -3.26 2.63
C GLY A 245 10.83 -3.38 1.62
N ILE A 246 10.55 -3.98 0.47
CA ILE A 246 11.57 -4.14 -0.59
C ILE A 246 12.04 -2.81 -1.20
N SER A 247 11.23 -1.76 -1.14
CA SER A 247 11.61 -0.44 -1.67
C SER A 247 12.71 0.24 -0.87
N GLU A 248 13.05 -0.27 0.31
CA GLU A 248 14.19 0.19 1.10
C GLU A 248 15.54 -0.23 0.51
N GLU A 249 15.54 -1.28 -0.33
CA GLU A 249 16.74 -1.82 -0.97
C GLU A 249 17.14 -1.01 -2.21
N ASP A 250 18.34 -0.41 -2.20
CA ASP A 250 18.84 0.41 -3.31
C ASP A 250 18.97 -0.40 -4.61
N TRP A 251 19.48 -1.64 -4.53
CA TRP A 251 19.63 -2.51 -5.69
C TRP A 251 18.29 -2.76 -6.40
N PHE A 252 17.21 -2.89 -5.62
CA PHE A 252 15.86 -3.12 -6.17
C PHE A 252 15.38 -1.89 -6.95
N ILE A 253 15.46 -0.71 -6.35
CA ILE A 253 15.03 0.54 -6.98
C ILE A 253 15.80 0.80 -8.28
N GLU A 254 17.12 0.63 -8.27
CA GLU A 254 17.96 0.83 -9.46
C GLU A 254 17.64 -0.21 -10.55
N LYS A 255 17.42 -1.48 -10.19
CA LYS A 255 17.06 -2.53 -11.14
C LYS A 255 15.70 -2.25 -11.79
N VAL A 256 14.70 -1.81 -11.01
CA VAL A 256 13.38 -1.42 -11.54
C VAL A 256 13.49 -0.21 -12.48
N LYS A 257 14.24 0.84 -12.09
CA LYS A 257 14.44 2.05 -12.92
C LYS A 257 15.05 1.70 -14.27
N ASN A 258 16.12 0.91 -14.26
CA ASN A 258 16.82 0.53 -15.48
C ASN A 258 15.93 -0.31 -16.40
N CYS A 259 15.29 -1.34 -15.86
CA CYS A 259 14.38 -2.18 -16.63
C CYS A 259 13.18 -1.38 -17.17
N TYR A 260 12.60 -0.48 -16.37
CA TYR A 260 11.48 0.39 -16.79
C TYR A 260 11.90 1.27 -17.99
N LYS A 261 13.04 1.92 -17.90
CA LYS A 261 13.57 2.76 -18.99
C LYS A 261 13.79 1.95 -20.27
N GLU A 262 14.45 0.79 -20.15
CA GLU A 262 14.68 -0.11 -21.29
C GLU A 262 13.36 -0.54 -21.94
N LYS A 263 12.37 -0.95 -21.14
CA LYS A 263 11.07 -1.42 -21.65
C LYS A 263 10.22 -0.29 -22.24
N CYS A 264 10.29 0.93 -21.73
CA CYS A 264 9.63 2.08 -22.36
C CYS A 264 10.18 2.32 -23.78
N ILE A 265 11.49 2.21 -23.99
CA ILE A 265 12.12 2.38 -25.30
C ILE A 265 11.80 1.17 -26.20
N GLU A 266 12.04 -0.04 -25.71
CA GLU A 266 11.95 -1.26 -26.50
C GLU A 266 10.52 -1.61 -26.91
N TYR A 267 9.58 -1.48 -25.98
CA TYR A 267 8.21 -1.99 -26.14
C TYR A 267 7.19 -0.88 -26.46
N LEU A 268 7.28 0.29 -25.80
CA LEU A 268 6.39 1.40 -26.08
C LEU A 268 6.90 2.30 -27.22
N GLU A 269 8.11 2.08 -27.72
CA GLU A 269 8.77 2.94 -28.72
C GLU A 269 8.79 4.41 -28.28
N ALA A 270 8.92 4.65 -26.96
CA ALA A 270 8.65 5.91 -26.32
C ALA A 270 9.84 6.40 -25.48
N ASP A 271 10.87 6.92 -26.17
CA ASP A 271 12.05 7.55 -25.55
C ASP A 271 11.73 8.91 -24.89
N PHE A 272 10.56 9.48 -25.21
CA PHE A 272 10.05 10.75 -24.67
C PHE A 272 9.33 10.60 -23.31
N ILE A 273 9.09 9.39 -22.82
CA ILE A 273 8.46 9.21 -21.50
C ILE A 273 9.45 9.60 -20.40
N THR A 274 9.05 10.60 -19.62
CA THR A 274 9.86 11.17 -18.53
C THR A 274 9.31 10.87 -17.13
N THR A 275 8.36 9.91 -17.01
CA THR A 275 7.87 9.49 -15.70
C THR A 275 9.03 9.02 -14.83
N GLU A 276 9.19 9.67 -13.68
CA GLU A 276 10.22 9.34 -12.71
C GLU A 276 9.82 8.09 -11.93
N ILE A 277 10.75 7.15 -11.72
CA ILE A 277 10.56 6.05 -10.79
C ILE A 277 11.30 6.39 -9.49
N GLY A 278 10.58 6.50 -8.38
CA GLY A 278 11.12 6.84 -7.07
C GLY A 278 10.77 5.79 -6.02
N ARG A 279 11.18 6.04 -4.77
CA ARG A 279 10.75 5.26 -3.60
C ARG A 279 9.85 6.10 -2.69
N CYS A 280 9.01 5.46 -1.92
CA CYS A 280 8.29 6.09 -0.82
C CYS A 280 9.26 6.44 0.33
N LYS A 281 8.94 7.52 1.05
CA LYS A 281 9.79 8.06 2.14
C LYS A 281 9.37 7.55 3.51
N TYR A 282 8.05 7.43 3.74
CA TYR A 282 7.50 7.23 5.09
C TYR A 282 7.25 5.77 5.47
N ASN A 283 7.41 4.83 4.52
CA ASN A 283 7.34 3.38 4.77
C ASN A 283 6.19 2.99 5.73
N ASN A 284 6.53 2.36 6.86
CA ASN A 284 5.56 1.86 7.85
C ASN A 284 4.70 2.92 8.54
N ASP A 285 5.06 4.20 8.46
CA ASP A 285 4.32 5.31 9.08
C ASP A 285 3.42 6.03 8.06
N ALA A 286 3.58 5.74 6.77
CA ALA A 286 2.83 6.37 5.69
C ALA A 286 1.31 6.23 5.87
N ASN A 287 0.83 5.05 6.28
CA ASN A 287 -0.60 4.77 6.48
C ASN A 287 -1.21 5.68 7.56
N ILE A 288 -0.56 5.75 8.72
CA ILE A 288 -1.02 6.59 9.84
C ILE A 288 -0.98 8.08 9.46
N LEU A 289 0.13 8.55 8.90
CA LEU A 289 0.29 9.94 8.50
C LEU A 289 -0.71 10.32 7.41
N GLY A 290 -0.91 9.44 6.42
CA GLY A 290 -1.89 9.65 5.36
C GLY A 290 -3.33 9.69 5.87
N ALA A 291 -3.68 8.84 6.83
CA ALA A 291 -4.99 8.87 7.47
C ALA A 291 -5.24 10.19 8.21
N ILE A 292 -4.24 10.72 8.90
CA ILE A 292 -4.31 12.03 9.58
C ILE A 292 -4.41 13.16 8.54
N ILE A 293 -3.61 13.13 7.48
CA ILE A 293 -3.72 14.10 6.39
C ILE A 293 -5.14 14.08 5.81
N ASN A 294 -5.71 12.89 5.57
CA ASN A 294 -7.09 12.73 5.09
C ASN A 294 -8.12 13.32 6.07
N SER A 295 -7.90 13.21 7.38
CA SER A 295 -8.82 13.74 8.38
C SER A 295 -8.78 15.27 8.53
N ASN A 296 -7.73 15.91 8.03
CA ASN A 296 -7.52 17.36 8.10
C ASN A 296 -7.92 18.10 6.80
N ILE A 297 -8.28 17.35 5.75
CA ILE A 297 -8.86 17.88 4.51
C ILE A 297 -10.38 17.89 4.61
#